data_a1ec5aefa752a74ccdc6da14c68b82f6
#
_entry.id   a1ec5aefa752a74ccdc6da14c68b82f6
#
_cell.length_a   1.000
_cell.length_b   1.000
_cell.length_c   1.000
_cell.angle_alpha   90.00
_cell.angle_beta   90.00
_cell.angle_gamma   90.00
#
_symmetry.space_group_name_H-M   'P 1'
#
loop_
_entity.id
_entity.type
_entity.pdbx_description
1 polymer ?
#
loop_
_entity_poly.entity_id
_entity_poly.type
_entity_poly.pdbx_seq_one_letter_code
_entity_poly.pdbx_strand_id
1 'polypeptide(L)'
;MSKFESILDKIVATKRDEIVRAKATLPVEELLVRVVDAPPVRDFLAAVAAPGVIKLIAEGKKTSPSPGLIRNDFDPVEIARAYANHGATCISCLTDEEYFHGKLDYLS
;
A
#
# COMPACT_ATOMS: atom_id res chain seq x y z
N MET A 1 -4.72 -25.17 18.53
CA MET A 1 -4.29 -23.81 18.85
C MET A 1 -2.82 -23.63 18.52
N SER A 2 -2.50 -22.64 17.74
CA SER A 2 -1.09 -22.35 17.42
C SER A 2 -0.37 -21.88 18.68
N LYS A 3 0.78 -22.47 18.96
CA LYS A 3 1.63 -22.09 20.09
C LYS A 3 2.61 -20.98 19.70
N PHE A 4 2.72 -20.69 18.41
CA PHE A 4 3.66 -19.71 17.87
C PHE A 4 2.90 -18.62 17.12
N GLU A 5 3.12 -17.41 17.54
CA GLU A 5 2.60 -16.24 16.85
C GLU A 5 3.55 -15.88 15.71
N SER A 6 3.03 -15.87 14.48
CA SER A 6 3.80 -15.45 13.31
C SER A 6 3.88 -13.93 13.24
N ILE A 7 4.81 -13.40 12.45
CA ILE A 7 4.85 -11.96 12.18
C ILE A 7 3.55 -11.49 11.52
N LEU A 8 2.93 -12.33 10.69
CA LEU A 8 1.66 -12.01 10.07
C LEU A 8 0.55 -11.88 11.12
N ASP A 9 0.52 -12.75 12.13
CA ASP A 9 -0.46 -12.66 13.21
C ASP A 9 -0.33 -11.33 13.97
N LYS A 10 0.89 -10.88 14.20
CA LYS A 10 1.17 -9.60 14.84
C LYS A 10 0.70 -8.42 13.99
N ILE A 11 0.98 -8.46 12.70
CA ILE A 11 0.54 -7.43 11.75
C ILE A 11 -0.99 -7.34 11.74
N VAL A 12 -1.68 -8.48 11.68
CA VAL A 12 -3.16 -8.53 11.68
C VAL A 12 -3.73 -7.95 12.97
N ALA A 13 -3.16 -8.29 14.13
CA ALA A 13 -3.61 -7.75 15.41
C ALA A 13 -3.46 -6.23 15.45
N THR A 14 -2.31 -5.71 15.00
CA THR A 14 -2.07 -4.27 14.90
C THR A 14 -3.07 -3.60 13.96
N LYS A 15 -3.34 -4.20 12.81
CA LYS A 15 -4.32 -3.65 11.85
C LYS A 15 -5.72 -3.58 12.42
N ARG A 16 -6.13 -4.57 13.18
CA ARG A 16 -7.45 -4.54 13.84
C ARG A 16 -7.57 -3.36 14.79
N ASP A 17 -6.54 -3.09 15.58
CA ASP A 17 -6.52 -1.94 16.48
C ASP A 17 -6.50 -0.62 15.70
N GLU A 18 -5.73 -0.53 14.64
CA GLU A 18 -5.69 0.63 13.76
C GLU A 18 -7.06 0.92 13.13
N ILE A 19 -7.76 -0.11 12.69
CA ILE A 19 -9.10 0.03 12.09
C ILE A 19 -10.09 0.59 13.11
N VAL A 20 -10.05 0.09 14.34
CA VAL A 20 -10.92 0.60 15.42
C VAL A 20 -10.68 2.09 15.64
N ARG A 21 -9.42 2.50 15.74
CA ARG A 21 -9.06 3.91 15.92
C ARG A 21 -9.44 4.76 14.71
N ALA A 22 -9.19 4.26 13.51
CA ALA A 22 -9.52 4.98 12.28
C ALA A 22 -11.02 5.22 12.14
N LYS A 23 -11.83 4.21 12.43
CA LYS A 23 -13.30 4.34 12.39
C LYS A 23 -13.84 5.33 13.44
N ALA A 24 -13.18 5.41 14.59
CA ALA A 24 -13.56 6.37 15.62
C ALA A 24 -13.22 7.80 15.22
N THR A 25 -12.09 8.00 14.52
CA THR A 25 -11.62 9.32 14.09
C THR A 25 -12.37 9.80 12.83
N LEU A 26 -12.57 8.91 11.87
CA LEU A 26 -13.24 9.20 10.61
C LEU A 26 -14.21 8.06 10.27
N PRO A 27 -15.48 8.18 10.68
CA PRO A 27 -16.49 7.17 10.37
C PRO A 27 -16.66 6.97 8.86
N VAL A 28 -17.09 5.77 8.46
CA VAL A 28 -17.23 5.43 7.05
C VAL A 28 -18.19 6.37 6.32
N GLU A 29 -19.23 6.86 6.99
CA GLU A 29 -20.19 7.80 6.43
C GLU A 29 -19.52 9.11 6.01
N GLU A 30 -18.62 9.64 6.85
CA GLU A 30 -17.84 10.84 6.51
C GLU A 30 -16.83 10.57 5.40
N LEU A 31 -16.22 9.40 5.43
CA LEU A 31 -15.27 9.00 4.39
C LEU A 31 -15.97 8.94 3.02
N LEU A 32 -17.17 8.40 2.96
CA LEU A 32 -17.96 8.33 1.73
C LEU A 32 -18.28 9.72 1.17
N VAL A 33 -18.53 10.70 2.05
CA VAL A 33 -18.71 12.09 1.61
C VAL A 33 -17.44 12.63 0.95
N ARG A 34 -16.29 12.36 1.54
CA ARG A 34 -14.99 12.83 0.99
C ARG A 34 -14.64 12.17 -0.34
N VAL A 35 -15.07 10.93 -0.55
CA VAL A 35 -14.80 10.19 -1.79
C VAL A 35 -15.37 10.91 -3.01
N VAL A 36 -16.47 11.65 -2.86
CA VAL A 36 -17.08 12.42 -3.96
C VAL A 36 -16.11 13.41 -4.58
N ASP A 37 -15.23 14.01 -3.76
CA ASP A 37 -14.26 15.01 -4.21
C ASP A 37 -12.89 14.41 -4.55
N ALA A 38 -12.75 13.08 -4.45
CA ALA A 38 -11.49 12.41 -4.77
C ALA A 38 -11.22 12.41 -6.27
N PRO A 39 -9.94 12.40 -6.69
CA PRO A 39 -9.61 12.24 -8.11
C PRO A 39 -10.19 10.96 -8.69
N PRO A 40 -10.49 10.94 -10.01
CA PRO A 40 -10.98 9.72 -10.65
C PRO A 40 -10.02 8.55 -10.46
N VAL A 41 -10.58 7.35 -10.25
CA VAL A 41 -9.81 6.13 -10.12
C VAL A 41 -9.26 5.71 -11.49
N ARG A 42 -7.99 5.32 -11.54
CA ARG A 42 -7.40 4.70 -12.73
C ARG A 42 -7.85 3.25 -12.81
N ASP A 43 -8.03 2.74 -14.02
CA ASP A 43 -8.55 1.39 -14.24
C ASP A 43 -7.44 0.34 -14.10
N PHE A 44 -7.19 -0.11 -12.89
CA PHE A 44 -6.22 -1.15 -12.58
C PHE A 44 -6.56 -2.47 -13.28
N LEU A 45 -7.82 -2.87 -13.23
CA LEU A 45 -8.26 -4.13 -13.83
C LEU A 45 -8.03 -4.14 -15.34
N ALA A 46 -8.41 -3.09 -16.05
CA ALA A 46 -8.20 -3.00 -17.48
C ALA A 46 -6.71 -3.07 -17.85
N ALA A 47 -5.86 -2.41 -17.08
CA ALA A 47 -4.42 -2.43 -17.32
C ALA A 47 -3.85 -3.86 -17.20
N VAL A 48 -4.23 -4.59 -16.16
CA VAL A 48 -3.73 -5.94 -15.90
C VAL A 48 -4.36 -6.96 -16.86
N ALA A 49 -5.61 -6.80 -17.24
CA ALA A 49 -6.36 -7.71 -18.08
C ALA A 49 -6.12 -7.52 -19.58
N ALA A 50 -5.50 -6.41 -20.01
CA ALA A 50 -5.24 -6.15 -21.41
C ALA A 50 -4.43 -7.28 -22.06
N PRO A 51 -4.79 -7.72 -23.29
CA PRO A 51 -4.05 -8.78 -23.95
C PRO A 51 -2.65 -8.32 -24.37
N GLY A 52 -1.76 -9.28 -24.64
CA GLY A 52 -0.42 -9.01 -25.12
C GLY A 52 0.66 -9.54 -24.18
N VAL A 53 1.61 -8.68 -23.80
CA VAL A 53 2.78 -9.06 -22.98
C VAL A 53 2.39 -9.37 -21.53
N ILE A 54 3.30 -10.05 -20.82
CA ILE A 54 3.18 -10.29 -19.39
C ILE A 54 3.11 -8.94 -18.66
N LYS A 55 2.19 -8.83 -17.74
CA LYS A 55 2.00 -7.61 -16.93
C LYS A 55 2.87 -7.65 -15.68
N LEU A 56 3.32 -6.48 -15.24
CA LEU A 56 4.17 -6.33 -14.07
C LEU A 56 3.51 -5.38 -13.06
N ILE A 57 3.30 -5.87 -11.85
CA ILE A 57 2.94 -5.03 -10.71
C ILE A 57 4.22 -4.80 -9.92
N ALA A 58 4.73 -3.58 -9.95
CA ALA A 58 5.94 -3.20 -9.24
C ALA A 58 5.58 -2.62 -7.87
N GLU A 59 6.23 -3.08 -6.81
CA GLU A 59 5.92 -2.65 -5.46
C GLU A 59 7.01 -1.74 -4.89
N GLY A 60 6.59 -0.56 -4.40
CA GLY A 60 7.45 0.36 -3.69
C GLY A 60 7.33 0.12 -2.19
N LYS A 61 8.43 -0.32 -1.54
CA LYS A 61 8.47 -0.45 -0.09
C LYS A 61 9.83 -0.06 0.46
N LYS A 62 9.80 0.66 1.58
CA LYS A 62 11.01 1.15 2.25
C LYS A 62 11.70 0.06 3.04
N THR A 63 10.93 -0.72 3.78
CA THR A 63 11.42 -1.78 4.64
C THR A 63 10.38 -2.87 4.81
N SER A 64 10.80 -4.00 5.35
CA SER A 64 9.95 -5.13 5.68
C SER A 64 10.27 -5.59 7.10
N PRO A 65 9.31 -6.20 7.82
CA PRO A 65 9.60 -6.74 9.14
C PRO A 65 10.64 -7.87 9.12
N SER A 66 10.97 -8.40 7.95
CA SER A 66 11.94 -9.45 7.75
C SER A 66 12.64 -9.28 6.40
N PRO A 67 13.93 -9.22 6.36
CA PRO A 67 14.93 -8.76 7.29
C PRO A 67 15.31 -7.29 7.09
N GLY A 68 14.73 -6.41 7.89
CA GLY A 68 15.21 -5.06 8.07
C GLY A 68 15.06 -4.09 6.92
N LEU A 69 15.82 -3.01 7.02
CA LEU A 69 15.75 -1.90 6.10
C LEU A 69 16.27 -2.28 4.71
N ILE A 70 15.45 -2.04 3.71
CA ILE A 70 15.81 -2.29 2.31
C ILE A 70 16.54 -1.08 1.74
N ARG A 71 16.09 0.13 2.11
CA ARG A 71 16.62 1.36 1.54
C ARG A 71 16.45 2.55 2.49
N ASN A 72 17.55 3.26 2.79
CA ASN A 72 17.54 4.44 3.67
C ASN A 72 16.98 5.68 2.98
N ASP A 73 17.29 5.85 1.72
CA ASP A 73 16.95 7.03 0.91
C ASP A 73 15.67 6.84 0.10
N PHE A 74 14.70 6.16 0.71
CA PHE A 74 13.45 5.84 0.03
C PHE A 74 12.64 7.11 -0.29
N ASP A 75 12.45 7.36 -1.60
CA ASP A 75 11.55 8.37 -2.11
C ASP A 75 10.48 7.66 -2.95
N PRO A 76 9.24 7.55 -2.44
CA PRO A 76 8.19 6.80 -3.14
C PRO A 76 7.82 7.40 -4.49
N VAL A 77 7.90 8.71 -4.64
CA VAL A 77 7.57 9.38 -5.90
C VAL A 77 8.61 9.07 -6.97
N GLU A 78 9.90 9.17 -6.64
CA GLU A 78 10.98 8.83 -7.58
C GLU A 78 10.95 7.37 -8.00
N ILE A 79 10.72 6.47 -7.03
CA ILE A 79 10.62 5.03 -7.30
C ILE A 79 9.42 4.73 -8.20
N ALA A 80 8.27 5.32 -7.93
CA ALA A 80 7.07 5.12 -8.74
C ALA A 80 7.29 5.61 -10.18
N ARG A 81 7.94 6.77 -10.35
CA ARG A 81 8.28 7.30 -11.67
C ARG A 81 9.26 6.38 -12.41
N ALA A 82 10.26 5.86 -11.71
CA ALA A 82 11.22 4.94 -12.31
C ALA A 82 10.52 3.66 -12.78
N TYR A 83 9.64 3.09 -11.97
CA TYR A 83 8.86 1.92 -12.35
C TYR A 83 7.97 2.19 -13.57
N ALA A 84 7.25 3.31 -13.57
CA ALA A 84 6.38 3.69 -14.68
C ALA A 84 7.18 3.87 -15.97
N ASN A 85 8.33 4.53 -15.89
CA ASN A 85 9.19 4.80 -17.04
C ASN A 85 9.86 3.54 -17.59
N HIS A 86 9.95 2.47 -16.81
CA HIS A 86 10.59 1.22 -17.20
C HIS A 86 9.60 0.06 -17.42
N GLY A 87 8.34 0.37 -17.66
CA GLY A 87 7.38 -0.60 -18.15
C GLY A 87 6.51 -1.28 -17.10
N ALA A 88 6.45 -0.79 -15.87
CA ALA A 88 5.49 -1.31 -14.89
C ALA A 88 4.06 -1.05 -15.37
N THR A 89 3.23 -2.08 -15.30
CA THR A 89 1.80 -1.99 -15.65
C THR A 89 1.03 -1.29 -14.56
N CYS A 90 1.30 -1.67 -13.32
CA CYS A 90 0.70 -1.12 -12.11
C CYS A 90 1.76 -0.96 -11.04
N ILE A 91 1.48 -0.13 -10.05
CA ILE A 91 2.37 0.13 -8.93
C ILE A 91 1.64 -0.16 -7.64
N SER A 92 2.25 -0.93 -6.76
CA SER A 92 1.79 -1.16 -5.40
C SER A 92 2.67 -0.37 -4.43
N CYS A 93 2.05 0.29 -3.46
CA CYS A 93 2.77 1.09 -2.48
C CYS A 93 2.41 0.64 -1.07
N LEU A 94 3.40 0.28 -0.27
CA LEU A 94 3.22 -0.09 1.12
C LEU A 94 2.98 1.16 1.97
N THR A 95 1.80 1.26 2.55
CA THR A 95 1.38 2.40 3.37
C THR A 95 1.43 2.11 4.87
N ASP A 96 1.67 0.88 5.26
CA ASP A 96 1.79 0.49 6.66
C ASP A 96 2.95 1.21 7.34
N GLU A 97 2.69 1.88 8.47
CA GLU A 97 3.71 2.65 9.19
C GLU A 97 4.58 1.79 10.09
N GLU A 98 3.98 0.91 10.87
CA GLU A 98 4.68 0.20 11.92
C GLU A 98 5.67 -0.84 11.40
N TYR A 99 5.28 -1.64 10.42
CA TYR A 99 6.09 -2.76 9.92
C TYR A 99 6.85 -2.47 8.63
N PHE A 100 6.32 -1.58 7.81
CA PHE A 100 6.89 -1.26 6.49
C PHE A 100 7.38 0.18 6.37
N HIS A 101 7.22 0.99 7.41
CA HIS A 101 7.60 2.40 7.47
C HIS A 101 7.04 3.24 6.31
N GLY A 102 5.83 2.87 5.85
CA GLY A 102 5.11 3.61 4.83
C GLY A 102 4.23 4.71 5.40
N LYS A 103 3.47 5.36 4.54
CA LYS A 103 2.48 6.38 4.90
C LYS A 103 1.37 6.40 3.88
N LEU A 104 0.15 6.71 4.29
CA LEU A 104 -0.97 6.92 3.37
C LEU A 104 -0.70 8.06 2.38
N ASP A 105 0.03 9.08 2.80
CA ASP A 105 0.37 10.23 1.97
C ASP A 105 1.17 9.85 0.72
N TYR A 106 1.82 8.69 0.70
CA TYR A 106 2.53 8.22 -0.48
C TYR A 106 1.61 7.97 -1.67
N LEU A 107 0.30 7.83 -1.44
CA LEU A 107 -0.70 7.59 -2.47
C LEU A 107 -1.26 8.88 -3.12
N SER A 108 -0.92 10.05 -2.60
CA SER A 108 -1.45 11.34 -3.08
C SER A 108 -0.49 12.11 -3.98
#